data_9712ab4ad63e6ea28983c5cad60740e9
#
_entry.id   9712ab4ad63e6ea28983c5cad60740e9
#
_cell.length_a   1.000
_cell.length_b   1.000
_cell.length_c   1.000
_cell.angle_alpha   90.00
_cell.angle_beta   90.00
_cell.angle_gamma   90.00
#
_symmetry.space_group_name_H-M   'P 1'
#
loop_
_entity.id
_entity.type
_entity.pdbx_description
1 polymer ?
#
loop_
_entity_poly.entity_id
_entity_poly.type
_entity_poly.pdbx_seq_one_letter_code
_entity_poly.pdbx_strand_id
1 'polypeptide(L)' 'MVKEIVLIILLFNGELKLTPFPFEGTVHECFVHGDKLRTELATYNEEQNVWYMNHGPGTWQGFICG' A
#
# COMPACT_ATOMS: atom_id res chain seq x y z
N MET A 1 -22.19 -8.96 -6.60
CA MET A 1 -22.29 -8.54 -5.19
C MET A 1 -20.96 -7.91 -4.75
N VAL A 2 -21.05 -6.70 -4.22
CA VAL A 2 -19.87 -6.02 -3.71
C VAL A 2 -19.53 -6.61 -2.34
N LYS A 3 -18.28 -6.98 -2.16
CA LYS A 3 -17.79 -7.51 -0.90
C LYS A 3 -16.86 -6.49 -0.26
N GLU A 4 -17.11 -6.22 1.01
CA GLU A 4 -16.21 -5.36 1.77
C GLU A 4 -14.97 -6.16 2.18
N ILE A 5 -13.80 -5.64 1.83
CA ILE A 5 -12.52 -6.22 2.19
C ILE A 5 -11.64 -5.14 2.80
N VAL A 6 -10.56 -5.55 3.45
CA VAL A 6 -9.62 -4.59 4.04
C VAL A 6 -8.34 -4.59 3.22
N LEU A 7 -7.96 -3.41 2.75
CA LEU A 7 -6.66 -3.19 2.12
C LEU A 7 -5.69 -2.74 3.22
N ILE A 8 -4.70 -3.55 3.50
CA ILE A 8 -3.71 -3.23 4.53
C ILE A 8 -2.41 -2.83 3.86
N ILE A 9 -1.99 -1.59 4.05
CA ILE A 9 -0.73 -1.08 3.51
C ILE A 9 0.37 -1.32 4.55
N LEU A 10 1.48 -1.86 4.08
CA LEU A 10 2.64 -2.18 4.92
C LEU A 10 3.69 -1.10 4.74
N LEU A 11 3.95 -0.35 5.79
CA LEU A 11 4.95 0.72 5.82
C LEU A 11 6.03 0.39 6.83
N PHE A 12 7.27 0.76 6.52
CA PHE A 12 8.40 0.56 7.41
C PHE A 12 9.10 1.88 7.70
N ASN A 13 9.25 2.18 8.99
CA ASN A 13 10.01 3.35 9.45
C ASN A 13 10.64 2.99 10.80
N GLY A 14 11.69 2.17 10.76
CA GLY A 14 12.27 1.60 11.98
C GLY A 14 11.48 0.41 12.51
N GLU A 15 10.20 0.35 12.25
CA GLU A 15 9.35 -0.79 12.57
C GLU A 15 8.24 -0.91 11.53
N LEU A 16 7.70 -2.09 11.36
CA LEU A 16 6.64 -2.36 10.41
C LEU A 16 5.31 -1.85 10.95
N LYS A 17 4.62 -1.03 10.15
CA LYS A 17 3.30 -0.51 10.49
C LYS A 17 2.28 -1.02 9.49
N LEU A 18 1.12 -1.43 10.00
CA LEU A 18 0.00 -1.88 9.20
C LEU A 18 -1.06 -0.77 9.19
N THR A 19 -1.39 -0.29 8.01
CA THR A 19 -2.39 0.78 7.86
C THR A 19 -3.60 0.24 7.11
N PRO A 20 -4.70 -0.05 7.82
CA PRO A 20 -5.89 -0.62 7.18
C PRO A 20 -6.75 0.44 6.52
N PHE A 21 -7.28 0.10 5.35
CA PHE A 21 -8.25 0.93 4.62
C PHE A 21 -9.40 0.02 4.17
N PRO A 22 -10.65 0.35 4.54
CA PRO A 22 -11.79 -0.39 4.01
C PRO A 22 -11.89 -0.21 2.50
N PHE A 23 -12.17 -1.28 1.78
CA PHE A 23 -12.32 -1.25 0.33
C PHE A 23 -13.53 -2.09 -0.08
N GLU A 24 -14.40 -1.53 -0.88
CA GLU A 24 -15.54 -2.25 -1.42
C GLU A 24 -15.25 -2.67 -2.86
N GLY A 25 -15.34 -3.97 -3.13
CA GLY A 25 -15.08 -4.50 -4.46
C GLY A 25 -14.56 -5.93 -4.39
N THR A 26 -13.97 -6.37 -5.49
CA THR A 26 -13.37 -7.70 -5.57
C THR A 26 -11.93 -7.65 -5.10
N VAL A 27 -11.35 -8.83 -4.81
CA VAL A 27 -9.94 -8.93 -4.46
C VAL A 27 -9.07 -8.40 -5.60
N HIS A 28 -9.43 -8.70 -6.85
CA HIS A 28 -8.70 -8.21 -8.01
C HIS A 28 -8.69 -6.68 -8.07
N GLU A 29 -9.86 -6.07 -7.83
CA GLU A 29 -9.96 -4.61 -7.81
C GLU A 29 -9.13 -4.02 -6.67
N CYS A 30 -9.08 -4.70 -5.53
CA CYS A 30 -8.25 -4.28 -4.40
C CYS A 30 -6.77 -4.27 -4.78
N PHE A 31 -6.29 -5.30 -5.47
CA PHE A 31 -4.89 -5.34 -5.92
C PHE A 31 -4.57 -4.21 -6.89
N VAL A 32 -5.46 -3.92 -7.83
CA VAL A 32 -5.28 -2.82 -8.77
C VAL A 32 -5.24 -1.48 -8.02
N HIS A 33 -6.12 -1.33 -7.05
CA HIS A 33 -6.18 -0.12 -6.23
C HIS A 33 -4.91 0.06 -5.39
N GLY A 34 -4.39 -1.03 -4.81
CA GLY A 34 -3.16 -0.99 -4.02
C GLY A 34 -1.96 -0.58 -4.86
N ASP A 35 -1.83 -1.13 -6.08
CA ASP A 35 -0.78 -0.73 -7.01
C ASP A 35 -0.87 0.75 -7.35
N LYS A 36 -2.07 1.25 -7.58
CA LYS A 36 -2.29 2.66 -7.88
C LYS A 36 -1.88 3.54 -6.71
N LEU A 37 -2.25 3.15 -5.50
CA LEU A 37 -1.88 3.90 -4.30
C LEU A 37 -0.35 3.96 -4.13
N ARG A 38 0.34 2.87 -4.43
CA ARG A 38 1.80 2.86 -4.36
C ARG A 38 2.41 3.95 -5.25
N THR A 39 1.95 4.06 -6.49
CA THR A 39 2.49 5.05 -7.42
C THR A 39 2.07 6.48 -7.07
N GLU A 40 0.95 6.66 -6.39
CA GLU A 40 0.47 7.97 -5.98
C GLU A 40 1.11 8.45 -4.66
N LEU A 41 1.34 7.53 -3.73
CA LEU A 41 1.79 7.87 -2.39
C LEU A 41 3.29 7.72 -2.18
N ALA A 42 3.99 7.04 -3.08
CA ALA A 42 5.41 6.76 -2.94
C ALA A 42 6.15 6.97 -4.26
N THR A 43 7.47 7.14 -4.15
CA THR A 43 8.35 7.29 -5.30
C THR A 43 9.46 6.24 -5.21
N TYR A 44 9.69 5.52 -6.32
CA TYR A 44 10.71 4.49 -6.37
C TYR A 44 12.11 5.09 -6.42
N ASN A 45 13.00 4.57 -5.57
CA ASN A 45 14.41 4.95 -5.57
C ASN A 45 15.22 3.79 -6.14
N GLU A 46 15.78 3.96 -7.35
CA GLU A 46 16.52 2.91 -8.03
C GLU A 46 17.82 2.54 -7.33
N GLU A 47 18.49 3.51 -6.71
CA GLU A 47 19.77 3.28 -6.06
C GLU A 47 19.62 2.37 -4.85
N GLN A 48 18.54 2.55 -4.09
CA GLN A 48 18.29 1.77 -2.88
C GLN A 48 17.28 0.65 -3.10
N ASN A 49 16.62 0.64 -4.26
CA ASN A 49 15.63 -0.37 -4.64
C ASN A 49 14.47 -0.42 -3.64
N VAL A 50 13.98 0.76 -3.24
CA VAL A 50 12.85 0.88 -2.33
C VAL A 50 11.93 2.00 -2.77
N TRP A 51 10.69 1.97 -2.28
CA TRP A 51 9.70 3.03 -2.49
C TRP A 51 9.63 3.90 -1.26
N TYR A 52 9.99 5.18 -1.40
CA TYR A 52 9.89 6.14 -0.31
C TYR A 52 8.56 6.85 -0.33
N MET A 53 7.93 7.00 0.85
CA MET A 53 6.67 7.72 0.96
C MET A 53 6.89 9.21 0.65
N ASN A 54 5.97 9.78 -0.17
CA ASN A 54 6.07 11.19 -0.57
C ASN A 54 5.73 12.16 0.56
N HIS A 55 4.81 11.76 1.43
CA HIS A 55 4.28 12.62 2.49
C HIS A 55 4.41 11.94 3.85
N GLY A 56 5.62 11.89 4.35
CA GLY A 56 5.87 11.33 5.68
C GLY A 56 7.09 10.42 5.67
N PRO A 57 7.52 10.00 6.85
CA PRO A 57 8.66 9.10 6.97
C PRO A 57 8.28 7.69 6.58
N GLY A 58 9.28 6.93 6.14
CA GLY A 58 9.11 5.51 5.91
C GLY A 58 9.13 5.10 4.46
N THR A 59 9.10 3.79 4.26
CA THR A 59 9.13 3.16 2.94
C THR A 59 7.92 2.26 2.77
N TRP A 60 7.47 2.15 1.53
CA TRP A 60 6.39 1.25 1.15
C TRP A 60 6.94 -0.16 1.05
N GLN A 61 6.39 -1.10 1.81
CA GLN A 61 6.82 -2.49 1.79
C GLN A 61 5.88 -3.38 0.98
N GLY A 62 4.64 -2.98 0.85
CA GLY A 62 3.67 -3.76 0.11
C GLY A 62 2.26 -3.53 0.65
N PHE A 63 1.33 -4.41 0.24
CA PHE A 63 -0.03 -4.35 0.74
C PHE A 63 -0.67 -5.74 0.71
N ILE A 64 -1.73 -5.90 1.50
CA ILE A 64 -2.49 -7.14 1.59
C ILE A 64 -3.96 -6.81 1.37
N CYS A 65 -4.67 -7.65 0.62
CA CYS A 65 -6.11 -7.56 0.41
C CYS A 65 -6.79 -8.80 1.00
N GLY A 66 -7.68 -8.58 1.95
CA GLY A 66 -8.34 -9.73 2.54
C GLY A 66 -9.46 -9.44 3.49
#